data_2d51d8c9e44b2a9e741c3b3f1e7ba806
#
_entry.id   2d51d8c9e44b2a9e741c3b3f1e7ba806
#
_cell.length_a   1.000
_cell.length_b   1.000
_cell.length_c   1.000
_cell.angle_alpha   90.00
_cell.angle_beta   90.00
_cell.angle_gamma   90.00
#
_symmetry.space_group_name_H-M   'P 1'
#
loop_
_entity.id
_entity.type
_entity.pdbx_description
1 polymer ?
#
loop_
_entity_poly.entity_id
_entity_poly.type
_entity_poly.pdbx_seq_one_letter_code
_entity_poly.pdbx_strand_id
1 'polypeptide(L)'
;MIKFRDTNEPDGLSRLINREIDRALITERALEVKHDYLGASVLGDPCDRRLAYRYAGVEEDGIDGRRLRIFEAGHAFEGMLVRWLRLAGFDLRDLNPDTGKQFEFSVGGVRGHVDGIIARGPDLGVSYPLLWEAKSLNDAGWGKLLRNGLEAANQIYFGQVQTYLSQLPPIVPYGGVSPVRLKTCLFTALNKDT
;
A
#
# COMPACT_ATOMS: atom_id res chain seq x y z
N MET A 1 -25.54 16.39 -34.29
CA MET A 1 -24.55 17.10 -33.45
C MET A 1 -24.79 16.69 -32.01
N ILE A 2 -23.88 15.91 -31.41
CA ILE A 2 -23.98 15.50 -30.00
C ILE A 2 -23.58 16.74 -29.17
N LYS A 3 -24.53 17.30 -28.43
CA LYS A 3 -24.23 18.38 -27.47
C LYS A 3 -23.72 17.71 -26.19
N PHE A 4 -22.41 17.82 -25.92
CA PHE A 4 -21.88 17.53 -24.62
C PHE A 4 -22.42 18.57 -23.63
N ARG A 5 -23.13 18.13 -22.58
CA ARG A 5 -23.51 19.02 -21.47
C ARG A 5 -22.24 19.53 -20.79
N ASP A 6 -22.21 20.81 -20.45
CA ASP A 6 -21.12 21.38 -19.66
C ASP A 6 -21.04 20.66 -18.31
N THR A 7 -19.91 19.99 -18.09
CA THR A 7 -19.68 19.16 -16.90
C THR A 7 -19.32 19.99 -15.67
N ASN A 8 -19.12 21.30 -15.82
CA ASN A 8 -18.75 22.22 -14.73
C ASN A 8 -19.96 22.82 -14.01
N GLU A 9 -21.16 22.65 -14.51
CA GLU A 9 -22.38 23.07 -13.83
C GLU A 9 -22.54 22.32 -12.50
N PRO A 10 -23.08 22.99 -11.44
CA PRO A 10 -23.28 22.37 -10.11
C PRO A 10 -24.06 21.05 -10.15
N ASP A 11 -25.00 20.93 -11.11
CA ASP A 11 -25.81 19.73 -11.33
C ASP A 11 -25.45 18.97 -12.63
N GLY A 12 -24.24 19.18 -13.13
CA GLY A 12 -23.73 18.48 -14.32
C GLY A 12 -23.73 16.97 -14.14
N LEU A 13 -24.05 16.21 -15.20
CA LEU A 13 -24.18 14.75 -15.17
C LEU A 13 -22.95 14.06 -14.56
N SER A 14 -21.73 14.53 -14.85
CA SER A 14 -20.50 13.95 -14.28
C SER A 14 -20.43 14.08 -12.77
N ARG A 15 -20.90 15.19 -12.20
CA ARG A 15 -20.94 15.37 -10.72
C ARG A 15 -21.99 14.46 -10.09
N LEU A 16 -23.14 14.28 -10.76
CA LEU A 16 -24.18 13.36 -10.30
C LEU A 16 -23.64 11.94 -10.28
N ILE A 17 -23.00 11.49 -11.36
CA ILE A 17 -22.38 10.16 -11.45
C ILE A 17 -21.32 9.98 -10.35
N ASN A 18 -20.42 10.95 -10.18
CA ASN A 18 -19.40 10.88 -9.14
C ASN A 18 -20.00 10.78 -7.73
N ARG A 19 -21.09 11.52 -7.44
CA ARG A 19 -21.78 11.41 -6.15
C ARG A 19 -22.38 10.02 -5.92
N GLU A 20 -22.95 9.40 -6.94
CA GLU A 20 -23.50 8.05 -6.82
C GLU A 20 -22.39 7.01 -6.63
N ILE A 21 -21.25 7.15 -7.34
CA ILE A 21 -20.07 6.30 -7.12
C ILE A 21 -19.57 6.47 -5.69
N ASP A 22 -19.38 7.70 -5.22
CA ASP A 22 -18.91 7.98 -3.87
C ASP A 22 -19.84 7.39 -2.80
N ARG A 23 -21.17 7.53 -2.99
CA ARG A 23 -22.17 6.94 -2.09
C ARG A 23 -22.06 5.41 -2.06
N ALA A 24 -21.93 4.77 -3.21
CA ALA A 24 -21.81 3.32 -3.32
C ALA A 24 -20.57 2.80 -2.57
N LEU A 25 -19.40 3.42 -2.79
CA LEU A 25 -18.15 3.07 -2.12
C LEU A 25 -18.20 3.29 -0.61
N ILE A 26 -18.80 4.39 -0.15
CA ILE A 26 -18.99 4.65 1.29
C ILE A 26 -19.91 3.59 1.91
N THR A 27 -20.97 3.20 1.20
CA THR A 27 -21.91 2.17 1.67
C THR A 27 -21.22 0.81 1.76
N GLU A 28 -20.45 0.42 0.74
CA GLU A 28 -19.66 -0.81 0.74
C GLU A 28 -18.65 -0.83 1.89
N ARG A 29 -17.89 0.27 2.06
CA ARG A 29 -16.92 0.41 3.15
C ARG A 29 -17.55 0.29 4.54
N ALA A 30 -18.80 0.77 4.70
CA ALA A 30 -19.52 0.68 5.98
C ALA A 30 -19.91 -0.76 6.35
N LEU A 31 -19.93 -1.69 5.39
CA LEU A 31 -20.19 -3.11 5.63
C LEU A 31 -18.92 -3.89 6.04
N GLU A 32 -17.74 -3.30 5.86
CA GLU A 32 -16.50 -3.95 6.26
C GLU A 32 -16.37 -4.05 7.77
N VAL A 33 -15.82 -5.18 8.22
CA VAL A 33 -15.54 -5.39 9.65
C VAL A 33 -14.43 -4.45 10.07
N LYS A 34 -14.69 -3.62 11.08
CA LYS A 34 -13.65 -2.76 11.68
C LYS A 34 -12.57 -3.65 12.30
N HIS A 35 -11.33 -3.34 12.00
CA HIS A 35 -10.19 -4.05 12.60
C HIS A 35 -9.95 -3.56 14.03
N ASP A 36 -9.59 -4.49 14.91
CA ASP A 36 -9.25 -4.27 16.32
C ASP A 36 -7.74 -4.11 16.56
N TYR A 37 -7.00 -3.75 15.52
CA TYR A 37 -5.54 -3.59 15.55
C TYR A 37 -5.09 -2.31 14.87
N LEU A 38 -3.91 -1.83 15.25
CA LEU A 38 -3.24 -0.73 14.57
C LEU A 38 -2.51 -1.26 13.32
N GLY A 39 -2.86 -0.75 12.15
CA GLY A 39 -2.18 -1.11 10.90
C GLY A 39 -0.73 -0.60 10.87
N ALA A 40 0.21 -1.42 10.45
CA ALA A 40 1.61 -1.03 10.32
C ALA A 40 1.83 0.15 9.34
N SER A 41 0.92 0.34 8.40
CA SER A 41 0.96 1.43 7.40
C SER A 41 0.88 2.84 7.99
N VAL A 42 0.55 2.98 9.27
CA VAL A 42 0.45 4.29 9.93
C VAL A 42 1.53 4.54 10.98
N LEU A 43 2.38 3.56 11.29
CA LEU A 43 3.35 3.65 12.40
C LEU A 43 4.44 4.72 12.21
N GLY A 44 4.64 5.22 10.99
CA GLY A 44 5.52 6.37 10.75
C GLY A 44 4.83 7.73 10.92
N ASP A 45 3.60 7.78 11.44
CA ASP A 45 2.90 9.05 11.70
C ASP A 45 3.65 9.83 12.79
N PRO A 46 4.06 11.09 12.55
CA PRO A 46 4.80 11.88 13.52
C PRO A 46 3.96 12.33 14.73
N CYS A 47 2.67 12.05 14.75
CA CYS A 47 1.77 12.41 15.84
C CYS A 47 1.43 11.21 16.72
N ASP A 48 2.15 11.03 17.81
CA ASP A 48 1.95 9.94 18.79
C ASP A 48 0.51 9.90 19.32
N ARG A 49 -0.12 11.08 19.54
CA ARG A 49 -1.50 11.15 19.99
C ARG A 49 -2.46 10.56 18.96
N ARG A 50 -2.23 10.79 17.66
CA ARG A 50 -3.04 10.18 16.59
C ARG A 50 -2.89 8.67 16.57
N LEU A 51 -1.67 8.17 16.72
CA LEU A 51 -1.39 6.74 16.84
C LEU A 51 -2.07 6.14 18.06
N ALA A 52 -2.00 6.82 19.21
CA ALA A 52 -2.65 6.38 20.45
C ALA A 52 -4.18 6.28 20.30
N TYR A 53 -4.81 7.25 19.64
CA TYR A 53 -6.25 7.22 19.39
C TYR A 53 -6.64 6.07 18.46
N ARG A 54 -5.86 5.85 17.40
CA ARG A 54 -6.08 4.72 16.48
C ARG A 54 -5.91 3.37 17.20
N TYR A 55 -4.86 3.24 18.00
CA TYR A 55 -4.62 2.05 18.81
C TYR A 55 -5.75 1.78 19.82
N ALA A 56 -6.30 2.83 20.42
CA ALA A 56 -7.44 2.75 21.33
C ALA A 56 -8.80 2.55 20.63
N GLY A 57 -8.83 2.48 19.29
CA GLY A 57 -10.06 2.29 18.52
C GLY A 57 -11.00 3.51 18.54
N VAL A 58 -10.46 4.70 18.83
CA VAL A 58 -11.26 5.94 18.77
C VAL A 58 -11.75 6.13 17.33
N GLU A 59 -13.05 6.42 17.21
CA GLU A 59 -13.67 6.57 15.91
C GLU A 59 -13.08 7.78 15.17
N GLU A 60 -12.63 7.54 13.94
CA GLU A 60 -12.16 8.61 13.05
C GLU A 60 -13.32 9.13 12.20
N ASP A 61 -13.21 10.38 11.74
CA ASP A 61 -14.12 10.91 10.74
C ASP A 61 -14.18 9.98 9.53
N GLY A 62 -15.38 9.80 8.99
CA GLY A 62 -15.59 8.91 7.85
C GLY A 62 -14.69 9.26 6.65
N ILE A 63 -14.26 8.25 5.92
CA ILE A 63 -13.51 8.43 4.69
C ILE A 63 -14.48 8.89 3.59
N ASP A 64 -14.14 9.98 2.90
CA ASP A 64 -14.92 10.44 1.76
C ASP A 64 -14.76 9.51 0.53
N GLY A 65 -15.75 9.49 -0.37
CA GLY A 65 -15.75 8.61 -1.53
C GLY A 65 -14.60 8.89 -2.50
N ARG A 66 -14.10 10.14 -2.58
CA ARG A 66 -12.93 10.46 -3.40
C ARG A 66 -11.68 9.75 -2.87
N ARG A 67 -11.49 9.69 -1.55
CA ARG A 67 -10.36 8.96 -0.94
C ARG A 67 -10.47 7.45 -1.18
N LEU A 68 -11.69 6.90 -1.14
CA LEU A 68 -11.93 5.49 -1.45
C LEU A 68 -11.53 5.19 -2.90
N ARG A 69 -11.93 6.00 -3.88
CA ARG A 69 -11.48 5.85 -5.28
C ARG A 69 -9.95 5.89 -5.43
N ILE A 70 -9.27 6.76 -4.66
CA ILE A 70 -7.80 6.82 -4.67
C ILE A 70 -7.20 5.52 -4.12
N PHE A 71 -7.79 4.92 -3.10
CA PHE A 71 -7.32 3.63 -2.56
C PHE A 71 -7.52 2.50 -3.56
N GLU A 72 -8.68 2.40 -4.21
CA GLU A 72 -8.92 1.40 -5.26
C GLU A 72 -7.96 1.54 -6.45
N ALA A 73 -7.73 2.77 -6.90
CA ALA A 73 -6.73 3.02 -7.93
C ALA A 73 -5.33 2.57 -7.48
N GLY A 74 -4.99 2.75 -6.20
CA GLY A 74 -3.75 2.26 -5.61
C GLY A 74 -3.60 0.74 -5.73
N HIS A 75 -4.64 -0.01 -5.38
CA HIS A 75 -4.66 -1.48 -5.53
C HIS A 75 -4.55 -1.93 -7.00
N ALA A 76 -5.19 -1.22 -7.92
CA ALA A 76 -5.06 -1.51 -9.34
C ALA A 76 -3.60 -1.31 -9.83
N PHE A 77 -2.95 -0.23 -9.40
CA PHE A 77 -1.54 0.03 -9.71
C PHE A 77 -0.59 -1.01 -9.10
N GLU A 78 -0.86 -1.46 -7.87
CA GLU A 78 -0.11 -2.55 -7.24
C GLU A 78 -0.16 -3.82 -8.09
N GLY A 79 -1.35 -4.25 -8.53
CA GLY A 79 -1.51 -5.40 -9.42
C GLY A 79 -0.75 -5.25 -10.76
N MET A 80 -0.68 -4.04 -11.31
CA MET A 80 0.12 -3.76 -12.51
C MET A 80 1.62 -3.91 -12.22
N LEU A 81 2.11 -3.39 -11.10
CA LEU A 81 3.52 -3.52 -10.68
C LEU A 81 3.91 -4.97 -10.44
N VAL A 82 3.06 -5.77 -9.79
CA VAL A 82 3.25 -7.23 -9.63
C VAL A 82 3.48 -7.90 -10.99
N ARG A 83 2.59 -7.62 -11.95
CA ARG A 83 2.70 -8.16 -13.30
C ARG A 83 3.99 -7.72 -13.99
N TRP A 84 4.36 -6.45 -13.92
CA TRP A 84 5.55 -5.91 -14.59
C TRP A 84 6.85 -6.47 -13.99
N LEU A 85 6.96 -6.57 -12.67
CA LEU A 85 8.11 -7.17 -12.02
C LEU A 85 8.26 -8.65 -12.41
N ARG A 86 7.18 -9.41 -12.46
CA ARG A 86 7.22 -10.81 -12.92
C ARG A 86 7.65 -10.93 -14.38
N LEU A 87 7.18 -10.05 -15.26
CA LEU A 87 7.63 -10.00 -16.65
C LEU A 87 9.12 -9.63 -16.79
N ALA A 88 9.64 -8.81 -15.87
CA ALA A 88 11.04 -8.44 -15.80
C ALA A 88 11.93 -9.54 -15.17
N GLY A 89 11.38 -10.71 -14.85
CA GLY A 89 12.13 -11.87 -14.35
C GLY A 89 12.30 -11.91 -12.83
N PHE A 90 11.55 -11.09 -12.06
CA PHE A 90 11.53 -11.22 -10.61
C PHE A 90 10.56 -12.32 -10.16
N ASP A 91 11.02 -13.21 -9.27
CA ASP A 91 10.16 -14.17 -8.54
C ASP A 91 9.49 -13.42 -7.37
N LEU A 92 8.51 -12.59 -7.72
CA LEU A 92 7.72 -11.83 -6.76
C LEU A 92 6.53 -12.67 -6.29
N ARG A 93 6.42 -12.80 -4.97
CA ARG A 93 5.34 -13.47 -4.25
C ARG A 93 4.54 -12.45 -3.46
N ASP A 94 3.35 -12.18 -3.90
CA ASP A 94 2.36 -11.34 -3.25
C ASP A 94 1.53 -12.12 -2.21
N LEU A 95 1.50 -13.46 -2.34
CA LEU A 95 0.84 -14.35 -1.39
C LEU A 95 1.84 -15.37 -0.81
N ASN A 96 1.66 -15.68 0.46
CA ASN A 96 2.33 -16.78 1.13
C ASN A 96 1.82 -18.11 0.54
N PRO A 97 2.69 -18.95 -0.04
CA PRO A 97 2.27 -20.19 -0.69
C PRO A 97 1.64 -21.20 0.28
N ASP A 98 1.97 -21.13 1.58
CA ASP A 98 1.46 -22.07 2.57
C ASP A 98 0.03 -21.72 3.02
N THR A 99 -0.34 -20.45 2.97
CA THR A 99 -1.63 -19.97 3.49
C THR A 99 -2.57 -19.43 2.41
N GLY A 100 -2.04 -19.10 1.24
CA GLY A 100 -2.77 -18.42 0.16
C GLY A 100 -3.16 -16.97 0.50
N LYS A 101 -2.62 -16.40 1.59
CA LYS A 101 -2.88 -15.02 2.04
C LYS A 101 -1.62 -14.18 1.90
N GLN A 102 -1.75 -12.85 1.99
CA GLN A 102 -0.58 -11.97 2.09
C GLN A 102 0.32 -12.39 3.26
N PHE A 103 1.61 -12.16 3.13
CA PHE A 103 2.53 -12.29 4.25
C PHE A 103 2.20 -11.24 5.29
N GLU A 104 2.11 -11.65 6.55
CA GLU A 104 1.68 -10.78 7.64
C GLU A 104 2.47 -11.01 8.92
N PHE A 105 2.39 -10.04 9.81
CA PHE A 105 2.76 -10.21 11.21
C PHE A 105 1.68 -9.61 12.11
N SER A 106 1.65 -10.07 13.37
CA SER A 106 0.77 -9.52 14.40
C SER A 106 1.53 -9.55 15.72
N VAL A 107 1.87 -8.38 16.26
CA VAL A 107 2.66 -8.22 17.50
C VAL A 107 2.14 -7.03 18.28
N GLY A 108 1.81 -7.21 19.55
CA GLY A 108 1.46 -6.11 20.47
C GLY A 108 0.29 -5.25 20.00
N GLY A 109 -0.73 -5.84 19.38
CA GLY A 109 -1.88 -5.08 18.85
C GLY A 109 -1.60 -4.33 17.54
N VAL A 110 -0.41 -4.51 16.96
CA VAL A 110 -0.05 -4.00 15.63
C VAL A 110 -0.09 -5.16 14.63
N ARG A 111 -0.68 -4.93 13.45
CA ARG A 111 -0.70 -5.89 12.37
C ARG A 111 -0.25 -5.26 11.05
N GLY A 112 0.51 -6.00 10.28
CA GLY A 112 0.97 -5.56 8.97
C GLY A 112 0.85 -6.66 7.93
N HIS A 113 0.41 -6.28 6.74
CA HIS A 113 0.41 -7.09 5.54
C HIS A 113 1.38 -6.45 4.56
N VAL A 114 2.27 -7.26 3.97
CA VAL A 114 3.24 -6.74 3.00
C VAL A 114 2.76 -6.99 1.59
N ASP A 115 3.11 -6.10 0.68
CA ASP A 115 2.71 -6.21 -0.72
C ASP A 115 3.37 -7.42 -1.40
N GLY A 116 4.56 -7.81 -0.93
CA GLY A 116 5.17 -9.05 -1.39
C GLY A 116 6.61 -9.27 -0.93
N ILE A 117 7.14 -10.42 -1.38
CA ILE A 117 8.53 -10.83 -1.17
C ILE A 117 9.12 -11.20 -2.53
N ILE A 118 10.24 -10.59 -2.89
CA ILE A 118 11.00 -10.97 -4.08
C ILE A 118 12.03 -12.02 -3.67
N ALA A 119 11.75 -13.28 -4.01
CA ALA A 119 12.58 -14.40 -3.63
C ALA A 119 13.88 -14.48 -4.45
N ARG A 120 13.80 -14.11 -5.73
CA ARG A 120 14.91 -14.08 -6.71
C ARG A 120 14.61 -13.06 -7.79
N GLY A 121 15.62 -12.69 -8.56
CA GLY A 121 15.44 -11.77 -9.68
C GLY A 121 16.73 -11.62 -10.50
N PRO A 122 16.73 -10.68 -11.46
CA PRO A 122 17.91 -10.34 -12.25
C PRO A 122 19.09 -9.91 -11.35
N ASP A 123 20.31 -10.12 -11.84
CA ASP A 123 21.52 -9.62 -11.17
C ASP A 123 21.62 -8.09 -11.29
N LEU A 124 21.20 -7.41 -10.25
CA LEU A 124 21.25 -5.95 -10.13
C LEU A 124 22.17 -5.49 -9.00
N GLY A 125 23.08 -6.38 -8.54
CA GLY A 125 23.97 -6.07 -7.41
C GLY A 125 23.24 -6.01 -6.05
N VAL A 126 22.04 -6.57 -5.95
CA VAL A 126 21.26 -6.66 -4.71
C VAL A 126 21.16 -8.12 -4.24
N SER A 127 21.08 -8.31 -2.92
CA SER A 127 20.93 -9.65 -2.35
C SER A 127 19.47 -10.00 -2.17
N TYR A 128 19.04 -11.16 -2.64
CA TYR A 128 17.72 -11.73 -2.41
C TYR A 128 17.72 -12.67 -1.19
N PRO A 129 16.58 -12.87 -0.50
CA PRO A 129 15.27 -12.30 -0.77
C PRO A 129 15.13 -10.84 -0.26
N LEU A 130 14.21 -10.09 -0.88
CA LEU A 130 13.89 -8.70 -0.56
C LEU A 130 12.41 -8.59 -0.13
N LEU A 131 12.13 -7.74 0.85
CA LEU A 131 10.78 -7.20 1.03
C LEU A 131 10.41 -6.37 -0.21
N TRP A 132 9.18 -6.42 -0.66
CA TRP A 132 8.66 -5.53 -1.69
C TRP A 132 7.51 -4.70 -1.13
N GLU A 133 7.56 -3.41 -1.39
CA GLU A 133 6.53 -2.44 -1.03
C GLU A 133 6.25 -1.53 -2.22
N ALA A 134 4.96 -1.33 -2.55
CA ALA A 134 4.50 -0.56 -3.69
C ALA A 134 3.70 0.67 -3.25
N LYS A 135 3.90 1.79 -3.92
CA LYS A 135 3.10 3.00 -3.70
C LYS A 135 2.79 3.70 -5.02
N SER A 136 1.57 4.22 -5.12
CA SER A 136 1.22 5.19 -6.16
C SER A 136 1.33 6.60 -5.60
N LEU A 137 2.08 7.47 -6.29
CA LEU A 137 2.36 8.83 -5.86
C LEU A 137 1.84 9.82 -6.92
N ASN A 138 1.46 11.01 -6.49
CA ASN A 138 1.28 12.14 -7.40
C ASN A 138 2.64 12.78 -7.75
N ASP A 139 2.67 13.68 -8.73
CA ASP A 139 3.89 14.36 -9.18
C ASP A 139 4.69 14.99 -8.03
N ALA A 140 4.02 15.65 -7.09
CA ALA A 140 4.69 16.31 -5.96
C ALA A 140 5.37 15.28 -5.04
N GLY A 141 4.69 14.19 -4.70
CA GLY A 141 5.22 13.09 -3.89
C GLY A 141 6.35 12.35 -4.60
N TRP A 142 6.19 12.09 -5.90
CA TRP A 142 7.19 11.49 -6.77
C TRP A 142 8.47 12.33 -6.81
N GLY A 143 8.36 13.63 -7.12
CA GLY A 143 9.49 14.53 -7.15
C GLY A 143 10.20 14.67 -5.79
N LYS A 144 9.45 14.63 -4.68
CA LYS A 144 10.04 14.63 -3.34
C LYS A 144 10.83 13.34 -3.06
N LEU A 145 10.28 12.18 -3.46
CA LEU A 145 10.95 10.89 -3.32
C LEU A 145 12.26 10.83 -4.09
N LEU A 146 12.27 11.27 -5.36
CA LEU A 146 13.48 11.29 -6.20
C LEU A 146 14.58 12.18 -5.65
N ARG A 147 14.23 13.34 -5.09
CA ARG A 147 15.23 14.29 -4.57
C ARG A 147 15.79 13.90 -3.21
N ASN A 148 14.98 13.34 -2.33
CA ASN A 148 15.30 13.26 -0.91
C ASN A 148 15.44 11.81 -0.39
N GLY A 149 15.08 10.81 -1.21
CA GLY A 149 14.95 9.44 -0.76
C GLY A 149 13.72 9.22 0.13
N LEU A 150 13.44 7.96 0.49
CA LEU A 150 12.20 7.57 1.14
C LEU A 150 12.05 8.17 2.56
N GLU A 151 13.10 8.11 3.36
CA GLU A 151 13.08 8.56 4.75
C GLU A 151 12.70 10.04 4.87
N ALA A 152 13.39 10.91 4.13
CA ALA A 152 13.12 12.35 4.15
C ALA A 152 11.87 12.75 3.35
N ALA A 153 11.47 11.94 2.37
CA ALA A 153 10.29 12.20 1.56
C ALA A 153 8.98 11.86 2.28
N ASN A 154 8.94 10.72 2.99
CA ASN A 154 7.71 10.24 3.62
C ASN A 154 8.01 9.33 4.82
N GLN A 155 8.00 9.91 6.02
CA GLN A 155 8.26 9.18 7.26
C GLN A 155 7.26 8.05 7.52
N ILE A 156 6.01 8.18 7.06
CA ILE A 156 4.99 7.13 7.24
C ILE A 156 5.38 5.90 6.42
N TYR A 157 5.74 6.05 5.15
CA TYR A 157 6.18 4.92 4.32
C TYR A 157 7.50 4.34 4.79
N PHE A 158 8.43 5.19 5.22
CA PHE A 158 9.68 4.72 5.79
C PHE A 158 9.44 3.90 7.08
N GLY A 159 8.63 4.42 8.00
CA GLY A 159 8.25 3.71 9.24
C GLY A 159 7.53 2.38 8.95
N GLN A 160 6.65 2.34 7.96
CA GLN A 160 6.00 1.12 7.50
C GLN A 160 7.03 0.07 7.07
N VAL A 161 7.95 0.42 6.18
CA VAL A 161 9.01 -0.48 5.70
C VAL A 161 9.90 -0.97 6.84
N GLN A 162 10.33 -0.07 7.74
CA GLN A 162 11.16 -0.45 8.91
C GLN A 162 10.41 -1.41 9.83
N THR A 163 9.12 -1.18 10.05
CA THR A 163 8.27 -2.07 10.85
C THR A 163 8.19 -3.45 10.21
N TYR A 164 7.97 -3.54 8.91
CA TYR A 164 7.93 -4.83 8.21
C TYR A 164 9.25 -5.58 8.31
N LEU A 165 10.38 -4.93 8.06
CA LEU A 165 11.70 -5.56 8.16
C LEU A 165 12.02 -6.04 9.58
N SER A 166 11.51 -5.35 10.61
CA SER A 166 11.75 -5.71 12.02
C SER A 166 10.80 -6.79 12.53
N GLN A 167 9.53 -6.79 12.11
CA GLN A 167 8.47 -7.60 12.71
C GLN A 167 8.09 -8.83 11.91
N LEU A 168 8.32 -8.85 10.58
CA LEU A 168 8.05 -10.05 9.79
C LEU A 168 8.84 -11.24 10.32
N PRO A 169 8.18 -12.40 10.50
CA PRO A 169 8.90 -13.61 10.85
C PRO A 169 9.90 -13.98 9.76
N PRO A 170 10.97 -14.73 10.10
CA PRO A 170 11.87 -15.28 9.09
C PRO A 170 11.10 -16.12 8.08
N ILE A 171 11.41 -15.93 6.80
CA ILE A 171 10.80 -16.70 5.70
C ILE A 171 11.75 -17.80 5.23
N VAL A 172 11.22 -18.91 4.77
CA VAL A 172 12.00 -19.94 4.09
C VAL A 172 12.06 -19.59 2.59
N PRO A 173 13.22 -19.20 2.05
CA PRO A 173 13.37 -18.96 0.62
C PRO A 173 13.07 -20.24 -0.17
N TYR A 174 12.50 -20.10 -1.37
CA TYR A 174 12.22 -21.25 -2.24
C TYR A 174 13.51 -22.04 -2.55
N GLY A 175 13.46 -23.33 -2.26
CA GLY A 175 14.65 -24.21 -2.39
C GLY A 175 15.67 -24.05 -1.25
N GLY A 176 15.43 -23.18 -0.27
CA GLY A 176 16.21 -23.06 0.94
C GLY A 176 15.74 -24.01 2.03
N VAL A 177 16.66 -24.42 2.91
CA VAL A 177 16.37 -25.29 4.06
C VAL A 177 16.27 -24.52 5.39
N SER A 178 16.65 -23.25 5.39
CA SER A 178 16.71 -22.44 6.61
C SER A 178 15.92 -21.14 6.47
N PRO A 179 15.21 -20.72 7.52
CA PRO A 179 14.53 -19.43 7.55
C PRO A 179 15.53 -18.27 7.48
N VAL A 180 15.20 -17.24 6.71
CA VAL A 180 16.00 -16.03 6.54
C VAL A 180 15.17 -14.81 6.92
N ARG A 181 15.73 -13.91 7.72
CA ARG A 181 15.12 -12.62 8.05
C ARG A 181 15.43 -11.62 6.91
N LEU A 182 14.38 -10.97 6.42
CA LEU A 182 14.54 -9.90 5.42
C LEU A 182 15.28 -8.71 6.04
N LYS A 183 16.25 -8.16 5.31
CA LYS A 183 17.08 -7.03 5.76
C LYS A 183 16.94 -5.80 4.88
N THR A 184 16.41 -5.98 3.67
CA THR A 184 16.31 -4.93 2.66
C THR A 184 14.92 -4.95 2.03
N CYS A 185 14.50 -3.78 1.55
CA CYS A 185 13.23 -3.59 0.86
C CYS A 185 13.49 -2.97 -0.52
N LEU A 186 12.89 -3.54 -1.54
CA LEU A 186 12.68 -2.86 -2.81
C LEU A 186 11.39 -2.03 -2.69
N PHE A 187 11.54 -0.74 -2.49
CA PHE A 187 10.41 0.20 -2.51
C PHE A 187 10.18 0.67 -3.95
N THR A 188 9.05 0.31 -4.53
CA THR A 188 8.65 0.76 -5.86
C THR A 188 7.57 1.83 -5.77
N ALA A 189 7.75 2.90 -6.52
CA ALA A 189 6.75 3.93 -6.63
C ALA A 189 6.29 4.08 -8.09
N LEU A 190 5.00 4.27 -8.31
CA LEU A 190 4.42 4.63 -9.59
C LEU A 190 3.95 6.07 -9.52
N ASN A 191 4.38 6.91 -10.48
CA ASN A 191 3.78 8.23 -10.64
C ASN A 191 2.44 8.06 -11.38
N LYS A 192 1.34 8.40 -10.73
CA LYS A 192 -0.01 8.21 -11.28
C LYS A 192 -0.50 9.38 -12.13
N ASP A 193 0.28 10.45 -12.22
CA ASP A 193 -0.06 11.67 -12.95
C ASP A 193 0.62 11.71 -14.34
N THR A 194 1.43 10.67 -14.71
CA THR A 194 2.13 10.54 -16.00
C THR A 194 1.57 9.41 -16.84
#